data_bb858131cd755541d04511a984b8ef80
#
_entry.id   bb858131cd755541d04511a984b8ef80
#
_cell.length_a   1.000
_cell.length_b   1.000
_cell.length_c   1.000
_cell.angle_alpha   90.00
_cell.angle_beta   90.00
_cell.angle_gamma   90.00
#
_symmetry.space_group_name_H-M   'P 1'
#
loop_
_entity.id
_entity.type
_entity.pdbx_description
1 polymer ?
#
loop_
_entity_poly.entity_id
_entity_poly.type
_entity_poly.pdbx_seq_one_letter_code
_entity_poly.pdbx_strand_id
1 'polypeptide(L)'
;LDNRPVNDLRVEALADSTGMNVLLPPEDLYATRLDGQTTNANGTQYGDTHALLQWVLDNEDACDVLIVSMDQLLSGGLVNSRWEDGTDLTWEKDAIDTLSQIAARKPVYVFDTVMRLATTAGYQGLDSEAYRLFRSYGMAERGELTGHNLTVDNIIAGYPYGADGERIETTLDDELVEHYLAARARKLRLTDYLLRHAESFAACVVGVDDSAARIS
;
A
#
# COMPACT_ATOMS: atom_id res chain seq x y z
N LEU A 1 -6.51 6.89 0.08
CA LEU A 1 -5.63 6.35 1.12
C LEU A 1 -6.41 5.81 2.31
N ASP A 2 -7.47 6.47 2.73
CA ASP A 2 -8.48 6.09 3.73
C ASP A 2 -9.54 7.21 3.79
N ASN A 3 -10.59 7.03 4.60
CA ASN A 3 -11.71 7.97 4.75
C ASN A 3 -11.45 9.13 5.72
N ARG A 4 -10.20 9.45 6.05
CA ARG A 4 -9.90 10.66 6.83
C ARG A 4 -10.16 11.92 5.99
N PRO A 5 -10.68 13.00 6.61
CA PRO A 5 -11.04 14.24 5.89
C PRO A 5 -9.93 14.85 5.02
N VAL A 6 -8.67 14.52 5.30
CA VAL A 6 -7.53 14.98 4.50
C VAL A 6 -7.44 14.26 3.16
N ASN A 7 -8.00 13.07 3.06
CA ASN A 7 -7.90 12.21 1.87
C ASN A 7 -9.13 12.30 0.96
N ASP A 8 -10.28 12.67 1.49
CA ASP A 8 -11.53 12.83 0.73
C ASP A 8 -12.01 14.30 0.68
N LEU A 9 -12.41 14.90 1.79
CA LEU A 9 -12.97 16.26 1.80
C LEU A 9 -11.99 17.32 1.27
N ARG A 10 -10.67 17.15 1.50
CA ARG A 10 -9.69 18.07 0.94
C ARG A 10 -9.60 17.94 -0.59
N VAL A 11 -9.68 16.72 -1.10
CA VAL A 11 -9.65 16.46 -2.55
C VAL A 11 -10.88 17.07 -3.20
N GLU A 12 -12.07 16.88 -2.63
CA GLU A 12 -13.31 17.51 -3.10
C GLU A 12 -13.20 19.05 -3.09
N ALA A 13 -12.78 19.63 -1.96
CA ALA A 13 -12.64 21.09 -1.85
C ALA A 13 -11.62 21.68 -2.84
N LEU A 14 -10.52 20.97 -3.12
CA LEU A 14 -9.55 21.40 -4.13
C LEU A 14 -10.12 21.33 -5.54
N ALA A 15 -10.83 20.27 -5.87
CA ALA A 15 -11.48 20.11 -7.17
C ALA A 15 -12.56 21.18 -7.37
N ASP A 16 -13.41 21.40 -6.39
CA ASP A 16 -14.44 22.47 -6.43
C ASP A 16 -13.83 23.84 -6.67
N SER A 17 -12.68 24.13 -6.03
CA SER A 17 -11.98 25.40 -6.20
C SER A 17 -11.45 25.63 -7.63
N THR A 18 -11.29 24.56 -8.39
CA THR A 18 -10.82 24.58 -9.79
C THR A 18 -11.94 24.35 -10.80
N GLY A 19 -13.19 24.21 -10.33
CA GLY A 19 -14.37 23.92 -11.17
C GLY A 19 -14.42 22.47 -11.68
N MET A 20 -13.73 21.55 -11.05
CA MET A 20 -13.79 20.14 -11.34
C MET A 20 -14.85 19.46 -10.46
N ASN A 21 -15.55 18.47 -11.02
CA ASN A 21 -16.43 17.60 -10.25
C ASN A 21 -15.65 16.34 -9.84
N VAL A 22 -15.80 15.92 -8.60
CA VAL A 22 -15.22 14.66 -8.09
C VAL A 22 -16.30 13.62 -7.97
N LEU A 23 -16.04 12.42 -8.49
CA LEU A 23 -16.84 11.24 -8.28
C LEU A 23 -16.06 10.32 -7.34
N LEU A 24 -16.58 10.12 -6.14
CA LEU A 24 -16.00 9.22 -5.13
C LEU A 24 -16.82 7.93 -5.02
N PRO A 25 -16.18 6.78 -4.74
CA PRO A 25 -16.90 5.56 -4.41
C PRO A 25 -17.65 5.72 -3.08
N PRO A 26 -18.68 4.91 -2.82
CA PRO A 26 -19.29 4.82 -1.49
C PRO A 26 -18.23 4.58 -0.42
N GLU A 27 -18.33 5.30 0.71
CA GLU A 27 -17.32 5.27 1.79
C GLU A 27 -17.02 3.83 2.25
N ASP A 28 -18.01 2.98 2.32
CA ASP A 28 -17.89 1.59 2.76
C ASP A 28 -16.94 0.74 1.88
N LEU A 29 -16.66 1.17 0.65
CA LEU A 29 -15.71 0.48 -0.23
C LEU A 29 -14.25 0.83 0.08
N TYR A 30 -13.99 1.96 0.77
CA TYR A 30 -12.62 2.42 1.01
C TYR A 30 -12.31 2.83 2.46
N ALA A 31 -13.29 2.81 3.35
CA ALA A 31 -13.05 3.24 4.73
C ALA A 31 -12.14 2.29 5.49
N THR A 32 -11.23 2.86 6.29
CA THR A 32 -10.43 2.14 7.27
C THR A 32 -11.02 2.38 8.66
N ARG A 33 -11.55 1.34 9.30
CA ARG A 33 -12.22 1.37 10.61
C ARG A 33 -11.23 0.95 11.70
N LEU A 34 -10.54 1.92 12.31
CA LEU A 34 -9.51 1.64 13.34
C LEU A 34 -10.06 1.58 14.77
N ASP A 35 -11.36 1.78 14.98
CA ASP A 35 -11.99 1.78 16.31
C ASP A 35 -12.13 0.37 16.94
N GLY A 36 -11.88 -0.68 16.17
CA GLY A 36 -11.99 -2.08 16.60
C GLY A 36 -13.44 -2.56 16.84
N GLN A 37 -14.43 -1.73 16.54
CA GLN A 37 -15.85 -2.01 16.81
C GLN A 37 -16.72 -1.98 15.56
N THR A 38 -16.39 -1.11 14.62
CA THR A 38 -17.14 -0.99 13.36
C THR A 38 -16.43 -1.72 12.22
N THR A 39 -17.24 -2.22 11.29
CA THR A 39 -16.77 -2.82 10.03
C THR A 39 -17.48 -2.18 8.85
N ASN A 40 -16.89 -2.30 7.68
CA ASN A 40 -17.54 -1.99 6.41
C ASN A 40 -18.56 -3.08 6.03
N ALA A 41 -19.32 -2.88 4.98
CA ALA A 41 -20.34 -3.85 4.51
C ALA A 41 -19.74 -5.23 4.15
N ASN A 42 -18.44 -5.28 3.80
CA ASN A 42 -17.70 -6.52 3.57
C ASN A 42 -17.36 -7.29 4.87
N GLY A 43 -17.72 -6.76 6.04
CA GLY A 43 -17.44 -7.36 7.35
C GLY A 43 -16.01 -7.15 7.86
N THR A 44 -15.18 -6.35 7.16
CA THR A 44 -13.80 -6.07 7.55
C THR A 44 -13.59 -4.64 8.03
N GLN A 45 -12.45 -4.35 8.63
CA GLN A 45 -12.03 -3.00 9.02
C GLN A 45 -11.38 -2.20 7.88
N TYR A 46 -11.23 -2.80 6.70
CA TYR A 46 -10.62 -2.19 5.52
C TYR A 46 -11.56 -2.28 4.31
N GLY A 47 -11.24 -1.55 3.25
CA GLY A 47 -12.08 -1.43 2.06
C GLY A 47 -12.21 -2.76 1.30
N ASP A 48 -13.23 -2.84 0.46
CA ASP A 48 -13.46 -3.97 -0.43
C ASP A 48 -12.77 -3.74 -1.78
N THR A 49 -11.63 -4.38 -1.97
CA THR A 49 -10.76 -4.21 -3.14
C THR A 49 -11.45 -4.62 -4.44
N HIS A 50 -12.19 -5.73 -4.42
CA HIS A 50 -12.91 -6.23 -5.60
C HIS A 50 -14.09 -5.32 -5.96
N ALA A 51 -14.91 -4.96 -4.98
CA ALA A 51 -16.02 -4.05 -5.20
C ALA A 51 -15.55 -2.64 -5.61
N LEU A 52 -14.41 -2.18 -5.09
CA LEU A 52 -13.81 -0.91 -5.47
C LEU A 52 -13.34 -0.92 -6.94
N LEU A 53 -12.66 -1.97 -7.39
CA LEU A 53 -12.28 -2.11 -8.80
C LEU A 53 -13.52 -2.17 -9.71
N GLN A 54 -14.55 -2.93 -9.30
CA GLN A 54 -15.80 -2.98 -10.07
C GLN A 54 -16.46 -1.61 -10.14
N TRP A 55 -16.47 -0.86 -9.05
CA TRP A 55 -16.99 0.52 -9.04
C TRP A 55 -16.20 1.43 -10.01
N VAL A 56 -14.87 1.30 -10.07
CA VAL A 56 -14.05 2.04 -11.05
C VAL A 56 -14.49 1.70 -12.47
N LEU A 57 -14.63 0.40 -12.79
CA LEU A 57 -15.04 -0.05 -14.12
C LEU A 57 -16.44 0.41 -14.52
N ASP A 58 -17.37 0.46 -13.56
CA ASP A 58 -18.75 0.89 -13.80
C ASP A 58 -18.88 2.42 -14.01
N ASN A 59 -17.91 3.20 -13.53
CA ASN A 59 -17.97 4.65 -13.52
C ASN A 59 -16.87 5.34 -14.36
N GLU A 60 -15.88 4.61 -14.86
CA GLU A 60 -14.74 5.20 -15.57
C GLU A 60 -15.14 6.01 -16.79
N ASP A 61 -16.19 5.59 -17.51
CA ASP A 61 -16.69 6.32 -18.69
C ASP A 61 -17.32 7.68 -18.37
N ALA A 62 -17.76 7.87 -17.12
CA ALA A 62 -18.30 9.14 -16.63
C ALA A 62 -17.21 10.14 -16.20
N CYS A 63 -15.94 9.75 -16.23
CA CYS A 63 -14.82 10.55 -15.76
C CYS A 63 -13.83 10.85 -16.88
N ASP A 64 -13.32 12.08 -16.92
CA ASP A 64 -12.26 12.50 -17.84
C ASP A 64 -10.87 12.03 -17.36
N VAL A 65 -10.71 11.85 -16.04
CA VAL A 65 -9.44 11.52 -15.37
C VAL A 65 -9.71 10.57 -14.23
N LEU A 66 -8.82 9.63 -14.00
CA LEU A 66 -8.81 8.78 -12.80
C LEU A 66 -7.60 9.11 -11.91
N ILE A 67 -7.84 9.16 -10.60
CA ILE A 67 -6.80 9.27 -9.57
C ILE A 67 -6.98 8.09 -8.62
N VAL A 68 -6.00 7.19 -8.58
CA VAL A 68 -6.11 5.91 -7.88
C VAL A 68 -5.03 5.76 -6.82
N SER A 69 -5.42 5.48 -5.58
CA SER A 69 -4.51 5.00 -4.55
C SER A 69 -4.34 3.49 -4.66
N MET A 70 -3.11 3.03 -4.92
CA MET A 70 -2.83 1.60 -5.07
C MET A 70 -2.96 0.86 -3.74
N ASP A 71 -2.57 1.46 -2.62
CA ASP A 71 -2.81 0.86 -1.30
C ASP A 71 -4.31 0.62 -1.04
N GLN A 72 -5.16 1.54 -1.50
CA GLN A 72 -6.60 1.41 -1.35
C GLN A 72 -7.15 0.32 -2.26
N LEU A 73 -6.76 0.34 -3.52
CA LEU A 73 -7.26 -0.60 -4.52
C LEU A 73 -6.79 -2.03 -4.27
N LEU A 74 -5.50 -2.23 -3.93
CA LEU A 74 -4.88 -3.55 -3.86
C LEU A 74 -4.91 -4.19 -2.47
N SER A 75 -5.18 -3.40 -1.42
CA SER A 75 -5.14 -3.88 -0.03
C SER A 75 -6.28 -3.33 0.83
N GLY A 76 -7.23 -2.61 0.26
CA GLY A 76 -8.34 -2.02 1.01
C GLY A 76 -7.93 -0.84 1.92
N GLY A 77 -6.69 -0.34 1.81
CA GLY A 77 -6.21 0.83 2.51
C GLY A 77 -4.75 0.76 2.94
N LEU A 78 -4.18 1.94 3.19
CA LEU A 78 -2.78 2.10 3.60
C LEU A 78 -2.42 1.30 4.88
N VAL A 79 -3.34 1.19 5.83
CA VAL A 79 -3.10 0.44 7.08
C VAL A 79 -3.04 -1.05 6.80
N ASN A 80 -4.00 -1.58 6.02
CA ASN A 80 -4.03 -2.99 5.68
C ASN A 80 -2.89 -3.40 4.75
N SER A 81 -2.43 -2.53 3.87
CA SER A 81 -1.28 -2.81 2.99
C SER A 81 0.03 -3.10 3.74
N ARG A 82 0.11 -2.71 5.01
CA ARG A 82 1.25 -2.97 5.91
C ARG A 82 1.10 -4.28 6.70
N TRP A 83 -0.04 -4.92 6.59
CA TRP A 83 -0.38 -6.14 7.34
C TRP A 83 -0.65 -7.34 6.44
N GLU A 84 -1.22 -7.14 5.28
CA GLU A 84 -1.58 -8.20 4.36
C GLU A 84 -0.34 -8.94 3.82
N ASP A 85 -0.30 -10.27 3.98
CA ASP A 85 0.86 -11.14 3.72
C ASP A 85 0.63 -12.18 2.61
N GLY A 86 -0.49 -12.11 1.90
CA GLY A 86 -0.85 -13.03 0.82
C GLY A 86 0.25 -13.14 -0.25
N THR A 87 0.56 -14.37 -0.65
CA THR A 87 1.61 -14.66 -1.64
C THR A 87 1.10 -14.80 -3.07
N ASP A 88 -0.18 -15.15 -3.25
CA ASP A 88 -0.83 -15.10 -4.56
C ASP A 88 -1.23 -13.66 -4.87
N LEU A 89 -0.59 -13.08 -5.86
CA LEU A 89 -0.77 -11.70 -6.30
C LEU A 89 -1.45 -11.60 -7.67
N THR A 90 -2.10 -12.67 -8.09
CA THR A 90 -2.68 -12.75 -9.45
C THR A 90 -3.74 -11.67 -9.63
N TRP A 91 -4.65 -11.55 -8.67
CA TRP A 91 -5.73 -10.57 -8.74
C TRP A 91 -5.21 -9.11 -8.74
N GLU A 92 -4.25 -8.80 -7.87
CA GLU A 92 -3.69 -7.45 -7.76
C GLU A 92 -2.94 -7.05 -9.03
N LYS A 93 -2.25 -7.98 -9.66
CA LYS A 93 -1.59 -7.75 -10.95
C LYS A 93 -2.61 -7.53 -12.06
N ASP A 94 -3.67 -8.32 -12.10
CA ASP A 94 -4.76 -8.15 -13.07
C ASP A 94 -5.46 -6.79 -12.87
N ALA A 95 -5.56 -6.30 -11.64
CA ALA A 95 -6.11 -4.97 -11.34
C ALA A 95 -5.17 -3.86 -11.87
N ILE A 96 -3.86 -3.99 -11.71
CA ILE A 96 -2.86 -3.06 -12.28
C ILE A 96 -2.93 -3.06 -13.82
N ASP A 97 -3.00 -4.24 -14.43
CA ASP A 97 -3.13 -4.38 -15.88
C ASP A 97 -4.42 -3.74 -16.39
N THR A 98 -5.53 -3.90 -15.65
CA THR A 98 -6.81 -3.26 -15.95
C THR A 98 -6.69 -1.74 -15.93
N LEU A 99 -6.06 -1.14 -14.91
CA LEU A 99 -5.80 0.30 -14.87
C LEU A 99 -4.91 0.76 -16.03
N SER A 100 -3.89 -0.02 -16.40
CA SER A 100 -3.03 0.25 -17.54
C SER A 100 -3.80 0.27 -18.87
N GLN A 101 -4.79 -0.63 -19.04
CA GLN A 101 -5.69 -0.63 -20.20
C GLN A 101 -6.61 0.61 -20.22
N ILE A 102 -7.10 1.05 -19.07
CA ILE A 102 -7.87 2.30 -18.98
C ILE A 102 -6.97 3.49 -19.34
N ALA A 103 -5.72 3.49 -18.87
CA ALA A 103 -4.76 4.54 -19.12
C ALA A 103 -4.43 4.74 -20.63
N ALA A 104 -4.64 3.71 -21.44
CA ALA A 104 -4.54 3.85 -22.90
C ALA A 104 -5.64 4.72 -23.52
N ARG A 105 -6.73 5.01 -22.79
CA ARG A 105 -7.90 5.77 -23.30
C ARG A 105 -8.07 7.12 -22.63
N LYS A 106 -7.61 7.29 -21.38
CA LYS A 106 -7.73 8.53 -20.60
C LYS A 106 -6.60 8.65 -19.58
N PRO A 107 -6.30 9.86 -19.08
CA PRO A 107 -5.29 10.04 -18.05
C PRO A 107 -5.64 9.28 -16.76
N VAL A 108 -4.73 8.44 -16.30
CA VAL A 108 -4.79 7.74 -15.01
C VAL A 108 -3.55 8.15 -14.20
N TYR A 109 -3.77 8.67 -13.01
CA TYR A 109 -2.74 9.01 -12.04
C TYR A 109 -2.77 7.98 -10.92
N VAL A 110 -1.65 7.34 -10.63
CA VAL A 110 -1.55 6.33 -9.59
C VAL A 110 -0.62 6.78 -8.47
N PHE A 111 -1.03 6.51 -7.24
CA PHE A 111 -0.27 6.78 -6.01
C PHE A 111 -0.05 5.47 -5.28
N ASP A 112 1.19 5.14 -5.03
CA ASP A 112 1.61 3.99 -4.22
C ASP A 112 2.50 4.46 -3.08
N THR A 113 2.76 3.59 -2.09
CA THR A 113 3.67 3.90 -0.98
C THR A 113 4.74 2.85 -0.82
N VAL A 114 5.96 3.29 -0.50
CA VAL A 114 6.95 2.43 0.12
C VAL A 114 6.54 2.21 1.58
N MET A 115 6.39 0.97 1.98
CA MET A 115 5.93 0.60 3.30
C MET A 115 6.88 1.10 4.38
N ARG A 116 6.37 1.82 5.37
CA ARG A 116 7.15 2.29 6.52
C ARG A 116 7.73 1.13 7.33
N LEU A 117 8.66 1.43 8.24
CA LEU A 117 9.39 0.42 9.00
C LEU A 117 8.56 -0.32 10.03
N ALA A 118 7.49 0.28 10.54
CA ALA A 118 6.63 -0.35 11.54
C ALA A 118 5.21 -0.54 11.03
N THR A 119 4.54 -1.55 11.57
CA THR A 119 3.09 -1.77 11.42
C THR A 119 2.28 -0.65 12.08
N THR A 120 0.97 -0.75 12.12
CA THR A 120 0.10 0.26 12.76
C THR A 120 -0.30 -0.22 14.15
N ALA A 121 0.04 0.54 15.19
CA ALA A 121 -0.44 0.27 16.54
C ALA A 121 -1.97 0.41 16.60
N GLY A 122 -2.63 -0.48 17.34
CA GLY A 122 -4.09 -0.55 17.43
C GLY A 122 -4.76 -1.32 16.28
N TYR A 123 -3.99 -1.80 15.30
CA TYR A 123 -4.51 -2.62 14.22
C TYR A 123 -4.13 -4.08 14.41
N GLN A 124 -5.07 -5.01 14.22
CA GLN A 124 -4.88 -6.47 14.39
C GLN A 124 -4.30 -6.87 15.76
N GLY A 125 -4.69 -6.15 16.80
CA GLY A 125 -4.26 -6.44 18.18
C GLY A 125 -2.85 -5.98 18.53
N LEU A 126 -2.13 -5.32 17.61
CA LEU A 126 -0.79 -4.81 17.88
C LEU A 126 -0.84 -3.60 18.81
N ASP A 127 0.02 -3.61 19.82
CA ASP A 127 0.16 -2.50 20.75
C ASP A 127 1.35 -1.57 20.41
N SER A 128 1.57 -0.57 21.26
CA SER A 128 2.67 0.38 21.09
C SER A 128 4.05 -0.26 21.31
N GLU A 129 4.14 -1.37 22.05
CA GLU A 129 5.37 -2.13 22.25
C GLU A 129 5.75 -2.84 20.96
N ALA A 130 4.83 -3.61 20.38
CA ALA A 130 5.03 -4.26 19.09
C ALA A 130 5.42 -3.25 18.01
N TYR A 131 4.77 -2.06 17.96
CA TYR A 131 5.16 -0.99 17.04
C TYR A 131 6.62 -0.58 17.21
N ARG A 132 7.11 -0.38 18.46
CA ARG A 132 8.50 0.01 18.70
C ARG A 132 9.48 -1.10 18.30
N LEU A 133 9.14 -2.35 18.57
CA LEU A 133 9.97 -3.50 18.22
C LEU A 133 10.07 -3.68 16.69
N PHE A 134 8.97 -3.59 15.96
CA PHE A 134 8.98 -3.62 14.49
C PHE A 134 9.79 -2.47 13.91
N ARG A 135 9.65 -1.26 14.47
CA ARG A 135 10.45 -0.11 14.05
C ARG A 135 11.95 -0.36 14.27
N SER A 136 12.32 -0.86 15.44
CA SER A 136 13.72 -1.19 15.77
C SER A 136 14.28 -2.25 14.81
N TYR A 137 13.53 -3.31 14.57
CA TYR A 137 13.88 -4.37 13.62
C TYR A 137 14.05 -3.82 12.19
N GLY A 138 13.13 -2.96 11.74
CA GLY A 138 13.20 -2.33 10.42
C GLY A 138 14.38 -1.36 10.27
N MET A 139 14.84 -0.72 11.37
CA MET A 139 15.96 0.22 11.39
C MET A 139 17.35 -0.45 11.45
N ALA A 140 17.42 -1.76 11.68
CA ALA A 140 18.70 -2.46 11.70
C ALA A 140 19.44 -2.27 10.37
N GLU A 141 20.74 -2.00 10.44
CA GLU A 141 21.57 -1.84 9.26
C GLU A 141 21.68 -3.16 8.49
N ARG A 142 21.49 -3.08 7.17
CA ARG A 142 21.55 -4.24 6.27
C ARG A 142 22.67 -4.07 5.25
N GLY A 143 23.12 -5.19 4.69
CA GLY A 143 24.10 -5.18 3.62
C GLY A 143 23.56 -4.46 2.39
N GLU A 144 24.41 -3.64 1.77
CA GLU A 144 24.06 -2.92 0.55
C GLU A 144 23.98 -3.89 -0.65
N LEU A 145 22.92 -3.78 -1.43
CA LEU A 145 22.77 -4.48 -2.70
C LEU A 145 23.03 -3.53 -3.86
N THR A 146 23.91 -3.90 -4.75
CA THR A 146 24.30 -3.06 -5.90
C THR A 146 24.32 -3.85 -7.22
N GLY A 147 24.16 -3.12 -8.33
CA GLY A 147 24.28 -3.69 -9.67
C GLY A 147 23.28 -4.85 -9.91
N HIS A 148 23.77 -5.96 -10.42
CA HIS A 148 22.95 -7.14 -10.74
C HIS A 148 22.35 -7.83 -9.50
N ASN A 149 22.85 -7.54 -8.29
CA ASN A 149 22.31 -8.10 -7.05
C ASN A 149 21.13 -7.29 -6.52
N LEU A 150 20.89 -6.08 -7.03
CA LEU A 150 19.74 -5.26 -6.65
C LEU A 150 18.48 -5.78 -7.36
N THR A 151 17.89 -6.82 -6.82
CA THR A 151 16.64 -7.42 -7.28
C THR A 151 15.65 -7.53 -6.14
N VAL A 152 14.35 -7.55 -6.45
CA VAL A 152 13.28 -7.72 -5.45
C VAL A 152 13.51 -8.98 -4.61
N ASP A 153 13.86 -10.09 -5.25
CA ASP A 153 14.09 -11.36 -4.54
C ASP A 153 15.29 -11.29 -3.59
N ASN A 154 16.37 -10.64 -3.98
CA ASN A 154 17.54 -10.46 -3.12
C ASN A 154 17.26 -9.51 -1.95
N ILE A 155 16.48 -8.44 -2.18
CA ILE A 155 16.03 -7.54 -1.12
C ILE A 155 15.21 -8.33 -0.09
N ILE A 156 14.23 -9.11 -0.54
CA ILE A 156 13.38 -9.92 0.33
C ILE A 156 14.23 -10.95 1.10
N ALA A 157 15.09 -11.68 0.41
CA ALA A 157 15.92 -12.71 1.02
C ALA A 157 16.94 -12.13 2.02
N GLY A 158 17.46 -10.94 1.76
CA GLY A 158 18.44 -10.27 2.62
C GLY A 158 17.83 -9.52 3.81
N TYR A 159 16.52 -9.19 3.77
CA TYR A 159 15.89 -8.35 4.78
C TYR A 159 15.98 -8.88 6.22
N PRO A 160 15.93 -10.21 6.49
CA PRO A 160 16.10 -10.77 7.84
C PRO A 160 17.52 -10.65 8.42
N TYR A 161 18.52 -10.27 7.60
CA TYR A 161 19.94 -10.31 7.98
C TYR A 161 20.53 -8.90 8.06
N GLY A 162 21.42 -8.70 9.04
CA GLY A 162 22.20 -7.48 9.20
C GLY A 162 23.33 -7.36 8.18
N ALA A 163 24.02 -6.21 8.20
CA ALA A 163 25.18 -5.95 7.34
C ALA A 163 26.37 -6.92 7.58
N ASP A 164 26.41 -7.55 8.76
CA ASP A 164 27.36 -8.60 9.13
C ASP A 164 26.99 -9.99 8.59
N GLY A 165 25.80 -10.13 7.99
CA GLY A 165 25.26 -11.40 7.51
C GLY A 165 24.59 -12.26 8.56
N GLU A 166 24.54 -11.82 9.82
CA GLU A 166 23.85 -12.51 10.90
C GLU A 166 22.36 -12.13 10.92
N ARG A 167 21.52 -13.05 11.43
CA ARG A 167 20.08 -12.77 11.58
C ARG A 167 19.89 -11.63 12.59
N ILE A 168 19.08 -10.63 12.21
CA ILE A 168 18.78 -9.51 13.09
C ILE A 168 18.03 -9.99 14.32
N GLU A 169 18.60 -9.75 15.50
CA GLU A 169 18.00 -10.11 16.77
C GLU A 169 16.79 -9.19 17.09
N THR A 170 15.75 -9.80 17.62
CA THR A 170 14.54 -9.10 18.10
C THR A 170 13.89 -9.92 19.21
N THR A 171 13.11 -9.24 20.06
CA THR A 171 12.25 -9.86 21.04
C THR A 171 10.80 -10.02 20.55
N LEU A 172 10.53 -9.69 19.28
CA LEU A 172 9.28 -10.02 18.64
C LEU A 172 9.13 -11.54 18.55
N ASP A 173 7.89 -12.02 18.64
CA ASP A 173 7.57 -13.40 18.34
C ASP A 173 7.96 -13.76 16.90
N ASP A 174 8.51 -14.95 16.70
CA ASP A 174 8.97 -15.40 15.38
C ASP A 174 7.82 -15.40 14.35
N GLU A 175 6.61 -15.77 14.73
CA GLU A 175 5.44 -15.74 13.86
C GLU A 175 5.10 -14.31 13.42
N LEU A 176 5.21 -13.34 14.32
CA LEU A 176 5.02 -11.92 13.98
C LEU A 176 6.12 -11.39 13.06
N VAL A 177 7.35 -11.83 13.23
CA VAL A 177 8.46 -11.45 12.33
C VAL A 177 8.23 -12.04 10.94
N GLU A 178 7.85 -13.31 10.84
CA GLU A 178 7.55 -13.96 9.57
C GLU A 178 6.40 -13.27 8.83
N HIS A 179 5.31 -12.96 9.54
CA HIS A 179 4.19 -12.20 9.00
C HIS A 179 4.63 -10.82 8.49
N TYR A 180 5.39 -10.08 9.28
CA TYR A 180 5.92 -8.77 8.89
C TYR A 180 6.79 -8.85 7.63
N LEU A 181 7.65 -9.85 7.52
CA LEU A 181 8.51 -10.05 6.35
C LEU A 181 7.67 -10.42 5.11
N ALA A 182 6.65 -11.26 5.28
CA ALA A 182 5.73 -11.63 4.20
C ALA A 182 4.93 -10.43 3.68
N ALA A 183 4.41 -9.58 4.57
CA ALA A 183 3.70 -8.36 4.20
C ALA A 183 4.61 -7.39 3.42
N ARG A 184 5.87 -7.21 3.87
CA ARG A 184 6.85 -6.38 3.13
C ARG A 184 7.18 -6.96 1.76
N ALA A 185 7.37 -8.28 1.70
CA ALA A 185 7.63 -8.96 0.43
C ALA A 185 6.48 -8.79 -0.56
N ARG A 186 5.23 -8.97 -0.09
CA ARG A 186 4.03 -8.73 -0.88
C ARG A 186 4.00 -7.30 -1.43
N LYS A 187 4.13 -6.31 -0.56
CA LYS A 187 4.08 -4.90 -0.94
C LYS A 187 5.18 -4.54 -1.94
N LEU A 188 6.41 -4.98 -1.71
CA LEU A 188 7.53 -4.72 -2.62
C LEU A 188 7.32 -5.34 -4.00
N ARG A 189 6.77 -6.57 -4.07
CA ARG A 189 6.46 -7.23 -5.35
C ARG A 189 5.36 -6.50 -6.14
N LEU A 190 4.36 -5.97 -5.45
CA LEU A 190 3.29 -5.19 -6.08
C LEU A 190 3.80 -3.83 -6.57
N THR A 191 4.61 -3.14 -5.77
CA THR A 191 5.25 -1.88 -6.19
C THR A 191 6.18 -2.09 -7.38
N ASP A 192 7.01 -3.15 -7.39
CA ASP A 192 7.86 -3.50 -8.54
C ASP A 192 7.02 -3.78 -9.80
N TYR A 193 5.92 -4.52 -9.65
CA TYR A 193 5.02 -4.80 -10.78
C TYR A 193 4.37 -3.51 -11.32
N LEU A 194 3.88 -2.65 -10.44
CA LEU A 194 3.32 -1.34 -10.79
C LEU A 194 4.35 -0.48 -11.56
N LEU A 195 5.60 -0.43 -11.06
CA LEU A 195 6.66 0.38 -11.69
C LEU A 195 7.00 -0.09 -13.11
N ARG A 196 6.82 -1.37 -13.43
CA ARG A 196 6.97 -1.88 -14.80
C ARG A 196 5.91 -1.33 -15.75
N HIS A 197 4.78 -0.87 -15.22
CA HIS A 197 3.67 -0.26 -15.96
C HIS A 197 3.67 1.27 -15.87
N ALA A 198 4.66 1.88 -15.21
CA ALA A 198 4.66 3.31 -14.89
C ALA A 198 4.50 4.22 -16.13
N GLU A 199 5.07 3.82 -17.27
CA GLU A 199 4.97 4.57 -18.53
C GLU A 199 3.54 4.58 -19.12
N SER A 200 2.67 3.67 -18.72
CA SER A 200 1.27 3.64 -19.16
C SER A 200 0.44 4.72 -18.51
N PHE A 201 0.83 5.20 -17.33
CA PHE A 201 0.07 6.15 -16.53
C PHE A 201 0.46 7.60 -16.83
N ALA A 202 -0.47 8.52 -16.67
CA ALA A 202 -0.21 9.96 -16.77
C ALA A 202 0.80 10.42 -15.70
N ALA A 203 0.75 9.82 -14.51
CA ALA A 203 1.80 9.86 -13.52
C ALA A 203 1.71 8.64 -12.59
N CYS A 204 2.88 8.13 -12.19
CA CYS A 204 3.03 7.15 -11.14
C CYS A 204 3.87 7.76 -10.00
N VAL A 205 3.25 7.99 -8.85
CA VAL A 205 3.89 8.60 -7.69
C VAL A 205 4.03 7.56 -6.59
N VAL A 206 5.27 7.30 -6.18
CA VAL A 206 5.56 6.39 -5.06
C VAL A 206 6.08 7.22 -3.89
N GLY A 207 5.28 7.35 -2.85
CA GLY A 207 5.62 8.08 -1.64
C GLY A 207 6.36 7.20 -0.64
N VAL A 208 7.28 7.80 0.13
CA VAL A 208 7.92 7.11 1.26
C VAL A 208 7.14 7.46 2.53
N ASP A 209 6.55 6.44 3.16
CA ASP A 209 5.67 6.62 4.29
C ASP A 209 6.45 6.65 5.61
N ASP A 210 6.29 7.73 6.39
CA ASP A 210 6.81 7.94 7.76
C ASP A 210 8.30 7.58 7.95
N SER A 211 9.14 7.74 6.94
CA SER A 211 10.56 7.41 7.00
C SER A 211 11.42 8.64 7.26
N ALA A 212 12.43 8.50 8.12
CA ALA A 212 13.48 9.49 8.23
C ALA A 212 14.48 9.33 7.06
N ALA A 213 15.04 10.45 6.58
CA ALA A 213 15.87 10.53 5.38
C ALA A 213 17.13 9.60 5.32
N ARG A 214 17.39 8.82 6.36
CA ARG A 214 18.51 7.85 6.43
C ARG A 214 18.06 6.40 6.60
N ILE A 215 16.76 6.09 6.51
CA ILE A 215 16.20 4.79 6.92
C ILE A 215 15.21 4.25 5.86
N SER A 216 15.17 4.85 4.71
CA SER A 216 14.36 4.37 3.57
C SER A 216 15.20 3.56 2.60
#